data_cd8835e416423dc4acd9cef535c5b451
#
_entry.id   cd8835e416423dc4acd9cef535c5b451
#
_cell.length_a   1.000
_cell.length_b   1.000
_cell.length_c   1.000
_cell.angle_alpha   90.00
_cell.angle_beta   90.00
_cell.angle_gamma   90.00
#
_symmetry.space_group_name_H-M   'P 1'
#
loop_
_entity.id
_entity.type
_entity.pdbx_description
1 polymer ?
#
loop_
_entity_poly.entity_id
_entity_poly.type
_entity_poly.pdbx_seq_one_letter_code
_entity_poly.pdbx_strand_id
1 'polypeptide(L)'
;MLDRVVGIGTCSGADTDKFAKFGFTAVAGKAVNAPLLAECLANIECKVIDLIPRHDIVVLEGIAAHIDAMRKEKRMLHAVGDGTFIADGRKYDRRKMMAAKLPAGL
;
A
#
# COMPACT_ATOMS: atom_id res chain seq x y z
N MET A 1 9.30 -7.27 8.05
CA MET A 1 8.20 -6.37 7.59
C MET A 1 6.82 -6.91 7.98
N LEU A 2 6.46 -8.17 7.68
CA LEU A 2 5.13 -8.73 7.95
C LEU A 2 4.68 -8.54 9.41
N ASP A 3 5.47 -8.95 10.39
CA ASP A 3 5.08 -8.83 11.81
C ASP A 3 4.82 -7.38 12.23
N ARG A 4 5.55 -6.42 11.66
CA ARG A 4 5.34 -4.99 11.90
C ARG A 4 4.00 -4.53 11.30
N VAL A 5 3.66 -4.99 10.10
CA VAL A 5 2.37 -4.69 9.45
C VAL A 5 1.20 -5.29 10.24
N VAL A 6 1.33 -6.53 10.68
CA VAL A 6 0.34 -7.15 11.56
C VAL A 6 0.20 -6.35 12.86
N GLY A 7 1.33 -5.98 13.48
CA GLY A 7 1.35 -5.20 14.72
C GLY A 7 0.60 -3.88 14.64
N ILE A 8 0.77 -3.10 13.57
CA ILE A 8 0.04 -1.82 13.41
C ILE A 8 -1.47 -1.99 13.29
N GLY A 9 -1.94 -3.15 12.84
CA GLY A 9 -3.36 -3.50 12.77
C GLY A 9 -3.97 -3.93 14.09
N THR A 10 -3.15 -4.25 15.10
CA THR A 10 -3.61 -4.77 16.40
C THR A 10 -3.75 -3.71 17.49
N CYS A 11 -3.46 -2.46 17.20
CA CYS A 11 -3.59 -1.35 18.16
C CYS A 11 -4.18 -0.10 17.50
N SER A 12 -4.71 0.80 18.34
CA SER A 12 -5.28 2.08 17.88
C SER A 12 -4.19 3.15 17.75
N GLY A 13 -4.27 3.95 16.69
CA GLY A 13 -3.46 5.17 16.55
C GLY A 13 -3.92 6.32 17.44
N ALA A 14 -5.08 6.18 18.11
CA ALA A 14 -5.58 7.18 19.05
C ALA A 14 -4.77 7.22 20.36
N ASP A 15 -4.17 6.09 20.74
CA ASP A 15 -3.42 5.92 22.00
C ASP A 15 -1.96 5.45 21.80
N THR A 16 -1.59 5.14 20.57
CA THR A 16 -0.29 4.53 20.26
C THR A 16 0.39 5.25 19.11
N ASP A 17 1.62 5.73 19.33
CA ASP A 17 2.50 6.14 18.24
C ASP A 17 3.00 4.87 17.51
N LYS A 18 2.31 4.51 16.46
CA LYS A 18 2.61 3.31 15.68
C LYS A 18 3.94 3.37 14.94
N PHE A 19 4.39 4.57 14.55
CA PHE A 19 5.69 4.75 13.90
C PHE A 19 6.81 4.39 14.86
N ALA A 20 6.82 4.99 16.05
CA ALA A 20 7.81 4.71 17.07
C ALA A 20 7.76 3.26 17.55
N LYS A 21 6.56 2.75 17.88
CA LYS A 21 6.37 1.41 18.43
C LYS A 21 6.84 0.30 17.49
N PHE A 22 6.56 0.41 16.20
CA PHE A 22 6.89 -0.61 15.21
C PHE A 22 8.11 -0.26 14.34
N GLY A 23 8.79 0.84 14.66
CA GLY A 23 10.03 1.25 14.01
C GLY A 23 9.87 1.63 12.53
N PHE A 24 8.75 2.24 12.15
CA PHE A 24 8.55 2.80 10.82
C PHE A 24 9.11 4.21 10.73
N THR A 25 9.64 4.57 9.56
CA THR A 25 10.15 5.90 9.27
C THR A 25 9.11 6.70 8.48
N ALA A 26 8.61 7.77 9.09
CA ALA A 26 7.71 8.71 8.45
C ALA A 26 8.50 9.64 7.52
N VAL A 27 8.05 9.78 6.28
CA VAL A 27 8.56 10.75 5.31
C VAL A 27 7.42 11.68 4.92
N ALA A 28 7.70 12.98 4.79
CA ALA A 28 6.66 13.94 4.39
C ALA A 28 6.09 13.61 3.01
N GLY A 29 4.77 13.63 2.90
CA GLY A 29 4.08 13.57 1.62
C GLY A 29 4.35 14.83 0.78
N LYS A 30 4.13 14.74 -0.52
CA LYS A 30 4.30 15.87 -1.46
C LYS A 30 2.98 16.51 -1.86
N ALA A 31 1.91 15.72 -1.93
CA ALA A 31 0.62 16.15 -2.44
C ALA A 31 -0.44 16.28 -1.32
N VAL A 32 -0.32 15.52 -0.25
CA VAL A 32 -1.23 15.56 0.89
C VAL A 32 -0.45 15.62 2.21
N ASN A 33 -1.08 16.11 3.27
CA ASN A 33 -0.45 16.21 4.59
C ASN A 33 -0.55 14.90 5.38
N ALA A 34 -0.25 13.78 4.71
CA ALA A 34 -0.16 12.46 5.33
C ALA A 34 1.27 11.92 5.15
N PRO A 35 1.83 11.22 6.14
CA PRO A 35 3.17 10.67 6.02
C PRO A 35 3.22 9.48 5.06
N LEU A 36 4.33 9.36 4.36
CA LEU A 36 4.71 8.16 3.63
C LEU A 36 5.50 7.23 4.56
N LEU A 37 5.50 5.95 4.27
CA LEU A 37 6.31 4.93 4.95
C LEU A 37 7.55 4.62 4.12
N ALA A 38 8.74 5.00 4.61
CA ALA A 38 9.99 4.79 3.87
C ALA A 38 10.27 3.31 3.58
N GLU A 39 9.77 2.40 4.43
CA GLU A 39 9.99 0.96 4.30
C GLU A 39 9.08 0.28 3.28
N CYS A 40 8.09 0.97 2.71
CA CYS A 40 7.20 0.40 1.71
C CYS A 40 7.80 0.45 0.31
N LEU A 41 7.50 -0.58 -0.50
CA LEU A 41 7.84 -0.60 -1.93
C LEU A 41 7.19 0.56 -2.67
N ALA A 42 5.95 0.86 -2.31
CA ALA A 42 5.17 1.95 -2.91
C ALA A 42 4.32 2.65 -1.86
N ASN A 43 4.14 3.95 -2.04
CA ASN A 43 3.21 4.79 -1.30
C ASN A 43 2.34 5.53 -2.29
N ILE A 44 1.04 5.59 -2.03
CA ILE A 44 0.09 6.35 -2.85
C ILE A 44 -0.54 7.42 -1.97
N GLU A 45 -0.38 8.67 -2.37
CA GLU A 45 -1.03 9.80 -1.71
C GLU A 45 -2.43 9.97 -2.27
N CYS A 46 -3.42 9.96 -1.40
CA CYS A 46 -4.83 9.99 -1.79
C CYS A 46 -5.62 11.05 -1.04
N LYS A 47 -6.71 11.50 -1.66
CA LYS A 47 -7.78 12.25 -0.98
C LYS A 47 -9.01 11.35 -0.83
N VAL A 48 -9.68 11.45 0.31
CA VAL A 48 -11.00 10.85 0.48
C VAL A 48 -12.01 11.68 -0.31
N ILE A 49 -12.69 11.05 -1.27
CA ILE A 49 -13.71 11.72 -2.10
C ILE A 49 -15.12 11.26 -1.77
N ASP A 50 -15.27 10.07 -1.17
CA ASP A 50 -16.57 9.59 -0.73
C ASP A 50 -16.43 8.58 0.41
N LEU A 51 -17.47 8.50 1.25
CA LEU A 51 -17.62 7.53 2.33
C LEU A 51 -18.99 6.88 2.22
N ILE A 52 -19.02 5.55 2.19
CA ILE A 52 -20.26 4.78 2.15
C ILE A 52 -20.35 3.92 3.42
N PRO A 53 -20.82 4.51 4.56
CA PRO A 53 -20.72 3.86 5.88
C PRO A 53 -21.46 2.53 5.97
N ARG A 54 -22.59 2.39 5.26
CA ARG A 54 -23.39 1.15 5.25
C ARG A 54 -22.64 -0.08 4.68
N HIS A 55 -21.52 0.14 4.01
CA HIS A 55 -20.69 -0.91 3.38
C HIS A 55 -19.24 -0.86 3.82
N ASP A 56 -18.88 0.03 4.74
CA ASP A 56 -17.49 0.27 5.17
C ASP A 56 -16.53 0.56 4.00
N ILE A 57 -17.03 1.28 2.97
CA ILE A 57 -16.26 1.64 1.79
C ILE A 57 -15.79 3.08 1.91
N VAL A 58 -14.48 3.28 1.72
CA VAL A 58 -13.87 4.60 1.55
C VAL A 58 -13.42 4.71 0.10
N VAL A 59 -13.89 5.73 -0.62
CA VAL A 59 -13.48 6.00 -1.99
C VAL A 59 -12.36 7.04 -1.96
N LEU A 60 -11.24 6.68 -2.57
CA LEU A 60 -10.03 7.49 -2.60
C LEU A 60 -9.70 7.92 -4.03
N GLU A 61 -9.33 9.18 -4.20
CA GLU A 61 -8.67 9.67 -5.41
C GLU A 61 -7.16 9.63 -5.22
N GLY A 62 -6.44 8.87 -6.06
CA GLY A 62 -4.98 8.85 -6.08
C GLY A 62 -4.44 10.15 -6.69
N ILE A 63 -3.60 10.87 -5.93
CA ILE A 63 -3.02 12.15 -6.34
C ILE A 63 -1.58 11.98 -6.80
N ALA A 64 -0.79 11.20 -6.07
CA ALA A 64 0.61 10.93 -6.37
C ALA A 64 1.00 9.52 -5.95
N ALA A 65 1.97 8.94 -6.64
CA ALA A 65 2.54 7.63 -6.30
C ALA A 65 4.06 7.74 -6.21
N HIS A 66 4.63 7.08 -5.22
CA HIS A 66 6.06 7.01 -4.96
C HIS A 66 6.48 5.54 -4.93
N ILE A 67 7.43 5.15 -5.78
CA ILE A 67 7.88 3.77 -5.92
C ILE A 67 9.39 3.72 -5.68
N ASP A 68 9.83 2.87 -4.75
CA ASP A 68 11.24 2.56 -4.56
C ASP A 68 11.72 1.57 -5.64
N ALA A 69 12.19 2.11 -6.77
CA ALA A 69 12.67 1.32 -7.89
C ALA A 69 13.93 0.49 -7.55
N MET A 70 14.69 0.91 -6.53
CA MET A 70 15.95 0.26 -6.11
C MET A 70 15.72 -0.90 -5.13
N ARG A 71 14.50 -1.05 -4.62
CA ARG A 71 14.17 -2.12 -3.68
C ARG A 71 14.33 -3.49 -4.32
N LYS A 72 15.05 -4.37 -3.65
CA LYS A 72 15.31 -5.74 -4.13
C LYS A 72 14.07 -6.62 -3.99
N GLU A 73 13.42 -6.58 -2.83
CA GLU A 73 12.16 -7.32 -2.59
C GLU A 73 10.98 -6.51 -3.10
N LYS A 74 10.40 -6.98 -4.20
CA LYS A 74 9.27 -6.31 -4.89
C LYS A 74 7.95 -7.07 -4.77
N ARG A 75 7.95 -8.21 -4.05
CA ARG A 75 6.71 -8.95 -3.81
C ARG A 75 5.82 -8.21 -2.83
N MET A 76 4.54 -8.16 -3.13
CA MET A 76 3.53 -7.62 -2.23
C MET A 76 2.95 -8.73 -1.36
N LEU A 77 2.41 -8.32 -0.22
CA LEU A 77 1.69 -9.19 0.70
C LEU A 77 0.20 -8.91 0.57
N HIS A 78 -0.58 -9.99 0.57
CA HIS A 78 -2.02 -9.95 0.50
C HIS A 78 -2.59 -10.59 1.76
N ALA A 79 -3.40 -9.84 2.53
CA ALA A 79 -4.13 -10.38 3.67
C ALA A 79 -5.30 -11.23 3.16
N VAL A 80 -5.42 -12.44 3.67
CA VAL A 80 -6.53 -13.35 3.32
C VAL A 80 -7.80 -13.03 4.13
N GLY A 81 -7.62 -12.50 5.35
CA GLY A 81 -8.72 -12.13 6.24
C GLY A 81 -8.94 -13.10 7.41
N ASP A 82 -8.25 -14.22 7.41
CA ASP A 82 -8.31 -15.26 8.46
C ASP A 82 -7.05 -15.29 9.35
N GLY A 83 -6.22 -14.25 9.28
CA GLY A 83 -4.93 -14.19 9.97
C GLY A 83 -3.76 -14.72 9.15
N THR A 84 -4.01 -15.20 7.93
CA THR A 84 -2.95 -15.64 7.01
C THR A 84 -2.66 -14.58 5.94
N PHE A 85 -1.46 -14.67 5.36
CA PHE A 85 -0.99 -13.78 4.31
C PHE A 85 -0.37 -14.57 3.17
N ILE A 86 -0.52 -14.06 1.96
CA ILE A 86 0.07 -14.62 0.73
C ILE A 86 1.02 -13.57 0.15
N ALA A 87 2.24 -14.00 -0.20
CA ALA A 87 3.16 -13.18 -0.97
C ALA A 87 2.97 -13.43 -2.47
N ASP A 88 3.29 -12.44 -3.31
CA ASP A 88 3.30 -12.61 -4.76
C ASP A 88 4.14 -13.80 -5.17
N GLY A 89 3.61 -14.57 -6.10
CA GLY A 89 4.25 -15.77 -6.66
C GLY A 89 4.89 -15.54 -8.02
N ARG A 90 4.80 -16.58 -8.87
CA ARG A 90 5.39 -16.55 -10.21
C ARG A 90 4.67 -15.55 -11.12
N LYS A 91 5.46 -14.70 -11.80
CA LYS A 91 4.95 -13.79 -12.82
C LYS A 91 4.72 -14.52 -14.14
N TYR A 92 3.54 -14.36 -14.73
CA TYR A 92 3.19 -14.86 -16.04
C TYR A 92 3.04 -13.70 -17.02
N ASP A 93 3.88 -13.65 -18.06
CA ASP A 93 3.78 -12.63 -19.10
C ASP A 93 2.77 -13.04 -20.19
N ARG A 94 1.76 -12.23 -20.41
CA ARG A 94 0.72 -12.40 -21.44
C ARG A 94 0.54 -11.15 -22.28
N ARG A 95 1.50 -10.21 -22.24
CA ARG A 95 1.43 -8.92 -22.96
C ARG A 95 1.15 -9.09 -24.44
N LYS A 96 1.73 -10.10 -25.10
CA LYS A 96 1.45 -10.39 -26.52
C LYS A 96 -0.01 -10.67 -26.80
N MET A 97 -0.66 -11.45 -25.93
CA MET A 97 -2.09 -11.77 -26.08
C MET A 97 -2.98 -10.56 -25.79
N MET A 98 -2.54 -9.66 -24.96
CA MET A 98 -3.29 -8.48 -24.52
C MET A 98 -2.89 -7.20 -25.26
N ALA A 99 -2.08 -7.27 -26.30
CA ALA A 99 -1.46 -6.09 -26.93
C ALA A 99 -2.48 -4.99 -27.30
N ALA A 100 -3.66 -5.38 -27.82
CA ALA A 100 -4.72 -4.44 -28.22
C ALA A 100 -5.45 -3.78 -27.03
N LYS A 101 -5.19 -4.20 -25.79
CA LYS A 101 -5.85 -3.75 -24.56
C LYS A 101 -4.87 -3.12 -23.56
N LEU A 102 -3.59 -3.15 -23.86
CA LEU A 102 -2.59 -2.53 -22.98
C LEU A 102 -2.66 -1.00 -23.10
N PRO A 103 -2.47 -0.26 -22.01
CA PRO A 103 -2.29 1.18 -22.07
C PRO A 103 -1.09 1.56 -22.96
N ALA A 104 -1.16 2.73 -23.59
CA ALA A 104 -0.03 3.24 -24.36
C ALA A 104 1.20 3.42 -23.46
N GLY A 105 2.38 2.99 -23.94
CA GLY A 105 3.65 3.11 -23.21
C GLY A 105 4.00 1.93 -22.28
N LEU A 106 3.21 0.87 -22.31
CA LEU A 106 3.53 -0.38 -21.57
C LEU A 106 4.04 -1.49 -22.49
#